data_e9cf426bd78bd9c2a47d19ad155f5cb4
#
_entry.id   e9cf426bd78bd9c2a47d19ad155f5cb4
#
_cell.length_a   1.000
_cell.length_b   1.000
_cell.length_c   1.000
_cell.angle_alpha   90.00
_cell.angle_beta   90.00
_cell.angle_gamma   90.00
#
_symmetry.space_group_name_H-M   'P 1'
#
loop_
_entity.id
_entity.type
_entity.pdbx_description
1 polymer ?
#
loop_
_entity_poly.entity_id
_entity_poly.type
_entity_poly.pdbx_seq_one_letter_code
_entity_poly.pdbx_strand_id
1 'polypeptide(L)'
;TWALLVFGAITLLPLLLAQLTFLLRPHSQAARDILIGKGENWRDRTHFRSARGLAWADWLLLLPLALAGSIGIALGSAWGYLLWAAAATISLYVNVVLWFMEREYVYPRIGALAYYTYYWGFFILWGGLALIYSGLRLYGISF
;
A
#
# COMPACT_ATOMS: atom_id res chain seq x y z
N THR A 1 1.01 4.05 19.00
CA THR A 1 1.50 4.90 17.88
C THR A 1 2.70 4.29 17.17
N TRP A 2 3.83 4.05 17.86
CA TRP A 2 5.06 3.53 17.24
C TRP A 2 4.89 2.17 16.56
N ALA A 3 4.12 1.26 17.16
CA ALA A 3 3.83 -0.04 16.56
C ALA A 3 3.16 0.09 15.17
N LEU A 4 2.21 1.01 15.01
CA LEU A 4 1.56 1.26 13.73
C LEU A 4 2.48 1.95 12.71
N LEU A 5 3.38 2.84 13.16
CA LEU A 5 4.42 3.43 12.30
C LEU A 5 5.35 2.37 11.75
N VAL A 6 5.86 1.48 12.61
CA VAL A 6 6.72 0.36 12.20
C VAL A 6 5.97 -0.61 11.28
N PHE A 7 4.74 -0.97 11.63
CA PHE A 7 3.92 -1.83 10.77
C PHE A 7 3.66 -1.19 9.40
N GLY A 8 3.36 0.11 9.35
CA GLY A 8 3.21 0.85 8.11
C GLY A 8 4.49 0.86 7.27
N ALA A 9 5.63 1.07 7.88
CA ALA A 9 6.92 1.02 7.19
C ALA A 9 7.19 -0.38 6.60
N ILE A 10 6.98 -1.45 7.38
CA ILE A 10 7.14 -2.83 6.91
C ILE A 10 6.16 -3.16 5.77
N THR A 11 4.95 -2.59 5.81
CA THR A 11 3.92 -2.80 4.79
C THR A 11 4.22 -2.03 3.50
N LEU A 12 4.51 -0.73 3.61
CA LEU A 12 4.57 0.17 2.47
C LEU A 12 5.95 0.23 1.80
N LEU A 13 7.04 0.17 2.55
CA LEU A 13 8.38 0.33 1.98
C LEU A 13 8.74 -0.73 0.92
N PRO A 14 8.49 -2.04 1.14
CA PRO A 14 8.76 -3.05 0.11
C PRO A 14 7.96 -2.81 -1.17
N LEU A 15 6.67 -2.44 -1.04
CA LEU A 15 5.82 -2.11 -2.18
C LEU A 15 6.37 -0.90 -2.94
N LEU A 16 6.68 0.18 -2.25
CA LEU A 16 7.19 1.41 -2.85
C LEU A 16 8.53 1.19 -3.57
N LEU A 17 9.43 0.38 -3.01
CA LEU A 17 10.69 0.00 -3.66
C LEU A 17 10.46 -0.84 -4.92
N ALA A 18 9.53 -1.80 -4.87
CA ALA A 18 9.12 -2.58 -6.03
C ALA A 18 8.55 -1.69 -7.14
N GLN A 19 7.68 -0.76 -6.78
CA GLN A 19 7.10 0.21 -7.70
C GLN A 19 8.14 1.18 -8.28
N LEU A 20 9.11 1.63 -7.47
CA LEU A 20 10.20 2.46 -7.97
C LEU A 20 11.01 1.74 -9.05
N THR A 21 11.33 0.47 -8.83
CA THR A 21 12.00 -0.37 -9.85
C THR A 21 11.20 -0.42 -11.14
N PHE A 22 9.88 -0.57 -11.03
CA PHE A 22 8.97 -0.56 -12.17
C PHE A 22 8.88 0.80 -12.86
N LEU A 23 8.79 1.89 -12.12
CA LEU A 23 8.72 3.24 -12.70
C LEU A 23 9.99 3.61 -13.44
N LEU A 24 11.16 3.25 -12.90
CA LEU A 24 12.46 3.53 -13.51
C LEU A 24 12.75 2.63 -14.72
N ARG A 25 12.34 1.36 -14.65
CA ARG A 25 12.62 0.34 -15.68
C ARG A 25 11.38 -0.50 -16.00
N PRO A 26 10.32 0.09 -16.60
CA PRO A 26 9.00 -0.54 -16.72
C PRO A 26 8.96 -1.82 -17.56
N HIS A 27 9.92 -2.00 -18.46
CA HIS A 27 9.99 -3.18 -19.34
C HIS A 27 11.04 -4.22 -18.89
N SER A 28 11.67 -4.01 -17.72
CA SER A 28 12.68 -4.93 -17.20
C SER A 28 12.05 -6.23 -16.70
N GLN A 29 12.82 -7.33 -16.78
CA GLN A 29 12.42 -8.60 -16.17
C GLN A 29 12.25 -8.43 -14.64
N ALA A 30 13.15 -7.70 -13.99
CA ALA A 30 13.10 -7.46 -12.55
C ALA A 30 11.79 -6.80 -12.11
N ALA A 31 11.27 -5.80 -12.86
CA ALA A 31 10.00 -5.16 -12.56
C ALA A 31 8.83 -6.16 -12.67
N ARG A 32 8.84 -7.04 -13.67
CA ARG A 32 7.83 -8.10 -13.83
C ARG A 32 7.88 -9.09 -12.68
N ASP A 33 9.06 -9.64 -12.41
CA ASP A 33 9.26 -10.65 -11.38
C ASP A 33 8.82 -10.18 -9.99
N ILE A 34 9.04 -8.89 -9.69
CA ILE A 34 8.68 -8.30 -8.40
C ILE A 34 7.18 -8.01 -8.30
N LEU A 35 6.55 -7.48 -9.37
CA LEU A 35 5.17 -6.99 -9.29
C LEU A 35 4.12 -8.05 -9.63
N ILE A 36 4.42 -8.96 -10.55
CA ILE A 36 3.45 -9.97 -11.03
C ILE A 36 3.87 -11.40 -10.76
N GLY A 37 5.13 -11.63 -10.44
CA GLY A 37 5.66 -12.94 -10.09
C GLY A 37 6.72 -13.44 -11.07
N LYS A 38 7.66 -14.21 -10.54
CA LYS A 38 8.81 -14.73 -11.29
C LYS A 38 8.37 -15.56 -12.49
N GLY A 39 8.83 -15.16 -13.66
CA GLY A 39 8.51 -15.81 -14.92
C GLY A 39 7.14 -15.47 -15.52
N GLU A 40 6.38 -14.58 -14.85
CA GLU A 40 5.08 -14.13 -15.35
C GLU A 40 5.21 -12.94 -16.30
N ASN A 41 4.19 -12.77 -17.15
CA ASN A 41 4.08 -11.63 -18.06
C ASN A 41 2.83 -10.82 -17.76
N TRP A 42 2.83 -9.55 -18.17
CA TRP A 42 1.62 -8.72 -18.15
C TRP A 42 0.51 -9.41 -18.96
N ARG A 43 -0.69 -9.48 -18.39
CA ARG A 43 -1.86 -10.09 -19.07
C ARG A 43 -2.15 -9.43 -20.41
N ASP A 44 -2.16 -8.10 -20.37
CA ASP A 44 -2.42 -7.25 -21.52
C ASP A 44 -1.88 -5.84 -21.30
N ARG A 45 -2.11 -4.98 -22.27
CA ARG A 45 -1.69 -3.57 -22.23
C ARG A 45 -2.41 -2.77 -21.13
N THR A 46 -3.65 -3.13 -20.81
CA THR A 46 -4.45 -2.46 -19.78
C THR A 46 -3.92 -2.76 -18.40
N HIS A 47 -3.62 -4.02 -18.12
CA HIS A 47 -2.98 -4.44 -16.87
C HIS A 47 -1.67 -3.70 -16.61
N PHE A 48 -0.78 -3.64 -17.61
CA PHE A 48 0.47 -2.87 -17.53
C PHE A 48 0.24 -1.38 -17.23
N ARG A 49 -0.71 -0.74 -17.95
CA ARG A 49 -1.01 0.68 -17.77
C ARG A 49 -1.65 0.99 -16.42
N SER A 50 -2.56 0.14 -15.97
CA SER A 50 -3.20 0.27 -14.64
C SER A 50 -2.17 0.14 -13.53
N ALA A 51 -1.31 -0.88 -13.57
CA ALA A 51 -0.23 -1.04 -12.60
C ALA A 51 0.70 0.18 -12.57
N ARG A 52 1.04 0.75 -13.74
CA ARG A 52 1.87 1.95 -13.82
C ARG A 52 1.16 3.19 -13.26
N GLY A 53 -0.14 3.33 -13.51
CA GLY A 53 -0.96 4.41 -12.95
C GLY A 53 -1.05 4.34 -11.43
N LEU A 54 -1.26 3.14 -10.88
CA LEU A 54 -1.27 2.91 -9.44
C LEU A 54 0.10 3.22 -8.82
N ALA A 55 1.20 2.76 -9.43
CA ALA A 55 2.54 3.07 -8.94
C ALA A 55 2.83 4.58 -8.90
N TRP A 56 2.41 5.34 -9.91
CA TRP A 56 2.51 6.80 -9.88
C TRP A 56 1.63 7.43 -8.80
N ALA A 57 0.40 6.96 -8.61
CA ALA A 57 -0.50 7.46 -7.57
C ALA A 57 0.08 7.21 -6.17
N ASP A 58 0.66 6.05 -5.93
CA ASP A 58 1.29 5.72 -4.66
C ASP A 58 2.51 6.61 -4.38
N TRP A 59 3.31 6.90 -5.38
CA TRP A 59 4.49 7.78 -5.24
C TRP A 59 4.13 9.25 -5.11
N LEU A 60 3.06 9.72 -5.77
CA LEU A 60 2.66 11.14 -5.76
C LEU A 60 1.69 11.48 -4.62
N LEU A 61 0.93 10.51 -4.11
CA LEU A 61 -0.09 10.75 -3.10
C LEU A 61 0.15 9.94 -1.83
N LEU A 62 0.19 8.60 -1.92
CA LEU A 62 0.27 7.74 -0.74
C LEU A 62 1.57 7.98 0.04
N LEU A 63 2.71 7.97 -0.64
CA LEU A 63 4.01 8.17 0.00
C LEU A 63 4.14 9.54 0.68
N PRO A 64 3.85 10.68 0.02
CA PRO A 64 3.91 11.99 0.68
C PRO A 64 2.97 12.10 1.87
N LEU A 65 1.74 11.60 1.78
CA LEU A 65 0.79 11.60 2.89
C LEU A 65 1.26 10.74 4.06
N ALA A 66 1.78 9.53 3.78
CA ALA A 66 2.29 8.64 4.80
C ALA A 66 3.53 9.21 5.49
N LEU A 67 4.48 9.77 4.72
CA LEU A 67 5.70 10.39 5.27
C LEU A 67 5.37 11.64 6.09
N ALA A 68 4.66 12.60 5.51
CA ALA A 68 4.30 13.82 6.21
C ALA A 68 3.45 13.50 7.45
N GLY A 69 2.48 12.59 7.32
CA GLY A 69 1.69 12.12 8.46
C GLY A 69 2.54 11.51 9.56
N SER A 70 3.50 10.67 9.21
CA SER A 70 4.43 10.05 10.18
C SER A 70 5.30 11.09 10.89
N ILE A 71 5.79 12.09 10.17
CA ILE A 71 6.52 13.23 10.75
C ILE A 71 5.63 14.01 11.70
N GLY A 72 4.40 14.35 11.29
CA GLY A 72 3.45 15.07 12.12
C GLY A 72 3.12 14.31 13.41
N ILE A 73 2.93 13.00 13.33
CA ILE A 73 2.69 12.14 14.49
C ILE A 73 3.91 12.12 15.43
N ALA A 74 5.11 12.00 14.89
CA ALA A 74 6.35 12.02 15.66
C ALA A 74 6.56 13.36 16.39
N LEU A 75 6.08 14.45 15.79
CA LEU A 75 6.08 15.79 16.39
C LEU A 75 4.90 16.04 17.35
N GLY A 76 4.04 15.04 17.58
CA GLY A 76 2.85 15.17 18.44
C GLY A 76 1.74 16.05 17.87
N SER A 77 1.73 16.28 16.57
CA SER A 77 0.80 17.22 15.91
C SER A 77 -0.46 16.52 15.38
N ALA A 78 -1.64 17.12 15.61
CA ALA A 78 -2.92 16.56 15.18
C ALA A 78 -3.03 16.40 13.65
N TRP A 79 -2.43 17.29 12.87
CA TRP A 79 -2.43 17.18 11.41
C TRP A 79 -1.75 15.91 10.91
N GLY A 80 -0.80 15.35 11.67
CA GLY A 80 -0.16 14.08 11.33
C GLY A 80 -1.17 12.94 11.26
N TYR A 81 -2.11 12.87 12.20
CA TYR A 81 -3.18 11.86 12.19
C TYR A 81 -4.16 12.06 11.04
N LEU A 82 -4.43 13.32 10.66
CA LEU A 82 -5.28 13.62 9.50
C LEU A 82 -4.68 13.10 8.21
N LEU A 83 -3.39 13.33 7.98
CA LEU A 83 -2.68 12.84 6.80
C LEU A 83 -2.56 11.31 6.81
N TRP A 84 -2.39 10.71 7.99
CA TRP A 84 -2.39 9.25 8.13
C TRP A 84 -3.76 8.64 7.82
N ALA A 85 -4.85 9.27 8.26
CA ALA A 85 -6.19 8.83 7.92
C ALA A 85 -6.42 8.88 6.40
N ALA A 86 -5.94 9.93 5.72
CA ALA A 86 -6.00 10.03 4.26
C ALA A 86 -5.18 8.91 3.58
N ALA A 87 -3.94 8.69 3.99
CA ALA A 87 -3.09 7.61 3.47
C ALA A 87 -3.72 6.21 3.70
N ALA A 88 -4.26 5.99 4.90
CA ALA A 88 -4.93 4.75 5.27
C ALA A 88 -6.18 4.50 4.42
N THR A 89 -6.97 5.52 4.15
CA THR A 89 -8.15 5.44 3.27
C THR A 89 -7.77 5.08 1.85
N ILE A 90 -6.70 5.69 1.31
CA ILE A 90 -6.17 5.34 -0.01
C ILE A 90 -5.71 3.89 -0.03
N SER A 91 -4.95 3.45 0.98
CA SER A 91 -4.49 2.06 1.10
C SER A 91 -5.65 1.08 1.14
N LEU A 92 -6.68 1.34 1.95
CA LEU A 92 -7.89 0.50 2.02
C LEU A 92 -8.59 0.43 0.66
N TYR A 93 -8.88 1.57 0.07
CA TYR A 93 -9.61 1.63 -1.20
C TYR A 93 -8.88 0.87 -2.31
N VAL A 94 -7.61 1.20 -2.53
CA VAL A 94 -6.82 0.59 -3.61
C VAL A 94 -6.68 -0.92 -3.41
N ASN A 95 -6.39 -1.37 -2.18
CA ASN A 95 -6.17 -2.79 -1.95
C ASN A 95 -7.45 -3.62 -1.94
N VAL A 96 -8.60 -3.05 -1.57
CA VAL A 96 -9.90 -3.70 -1.79
C VAL A 96 -10.19 -3.84 -3.29
N VAL A 97 -9.96 -2.78 -4.07
CA VAL A 97 -10.12 -2.85 -5.54
C VAL A 97 -9.20 -3.90 -6.15
N LEU A 98 -7.92 -3.88 -5.79
CA LEU A 98 -6.94 -4.85 -6.29
C LEU A 98 -7.29 -6.28 -5.88
N TRP A 99 -7.79 -6.50 -4.66
CA TRP A 99 -8.27 -7.80 -4.22
C TRP A 99 -9.27 -8.40 -5.20
N PHE A 100 -10.30 -7.64 -5.58
CA PHE A 100 -11.31 -8.13 -6.50
C PHE A 100 -10.80 -8.25 -7.94
N MET A 101 -9.95 -7.34 -8.40
CA MET A 101 -9.38 -7.36 -9.75
C MET A 101 -8.41 -8.52 -9.96
N GLU A 102 -7.56 -8.80 -8.97
CA GLU A 102 -6.47 -9.77 -9.10
C GLU A 102 -6.83 -11.19 -8.63
N ARG A 103 -7.95 -11.34 -7.94
CA ARG A 103 -8.37 -12.59 -7.30
C ARG A 103 -8.38 -13.78 -8.26
N GLU A 104 -8.82 -13.58 -9.49
CA GLU A 104 -8.93 -14.65 -10.47
C GLU A 104 -7.57 -15.02 -11.11
N TYR A 105 -6.62 -14.09 -11.11
CA TYR A 105 -5.33 -14.27 -11.76
C TYR A 105 -4.22 -14.66 -10.78
N VAL A 106 -4.14 -13.98 -9.65
CA VAL A 106 -3.04 -14.15 -8.68
C VAL A 106 -3.34 -15.27 -7.70
N TYR A 107 -4.56 -15.31 -7.17
CA TYR A 107 -4.97 -16.26 -6.14
C TYR A 107 -4.74 -17.73 -6.50
N PRO A 108 -5.15 -18.24 -7.67
CA PRO A 108 -4.96 -19.64 -8.02
C PRO A 108 -3.49 -20.06 -8.12
N ARG A 109 -2.58 -19.12 -8.42
CA ARG A 109 -1.16 -19.39 -8.65
C ARG A 109 -0.33 -19.41 -7.38
N ILE A 110 -0.53 -18.42 -6.52
CA ILE A 110 0.28 -18.27 -5.29
C ILE A 110 -0.36 -18.91 -4.06
N GLY A 111 -1.60 -19.38 -4.19
CA GLY A 111 -2.37 -20.01 -3.13
C GLY A 111 -3.04 -19.03 -2.16
N ALA A 112 -4.07 -19.53 -1.50
CA ALA A 112 -4.96 -18.73 -0.65
C ALA A 112 -4.21 -17.99 0.46
N LEU A 113 -3.36 -18.70 1.21
CA LEU A 113 -2.69 -18.12 2.38
C LEU A 113 -1.81 -16.94 2.00
N ALA A 114 -0.98 -17.07 0.94
CA ALA A 114 -0.10 -16.01 0.50
C ALA A 114 -0.89 -14.79 0.03
N TYR A 115 -1.96 -15.02 -0.72
CA TYR A 115 -2.80 -13.95 -1.24
C TYR A 115 -3.55 -13.19 -0.14
N TYR A 116 -4.15 -13.91 0.83
CA TYR A 116 -4.80 -13.29 1.99
C TYR A 116 -3.80 -12.54 2.86
N THR A 117 -2.62 -13.09 3.11
CA THR A 117 -1.59 -12.42 3.88
C THR A 117 -1.13 -11.12 3.20
N TYR A 118 -0.92 -11.15 1.89
CA TYR A 118 -0.45 -9.98 1.15
C TYR A 118 -1.48 -8.83 1.18
N TYR A 119 -2.72 -9.08 0.75
CA TYR A 119 -3.72 -8.00 0.66
C TYR A 119 -4.35 -7.66 2.01
N TRP A 120 -4.83 -8.67 2.73
CA TRP A 120 -5.57 -8.46 3.97
C TRP A 120 -4.67 -8.30 5.19
N GLY A 121 -3.64 -9.12 5.31
CA GLY A 121 -2.76 -9.14 6.46
C GLY A 121 -1.82 -7.94 6.55
N PHE A 122 -1.48 -7.32 5.43
CA PHE A 122 -0.61 -6.15 5.41
C PHE A 122 -1.40 -4.88 5.07
N PHE A 123 -1.87 -4.73 3.84
CA PHE A 123 -2.40 -3.43 3.36
C PHE A 123 -3.76 -3.09 3.94
N ILE A 124 -4.72 -4.03 3.93
CA ILE A 124 -6.07 -3.76 4.43
C ILE A 124 -6.05 -3.66 5.95
N LEU A 125 -5.34 -4.56 6.63
CA LEU A 125 -5.23 -4.52 8.09
C LEU A 125 -4.56 -3.22 8.56
N TRP A 126 -3.40 -2.87 7.97
CA TRP A 126 -2.74 -1.62 8.31
C TRP A 126 -3.63 -0.41 8.04
N GLY A 127 -4.25 -0.34 6.86
CA GLY A 127 -5.13 0.77 6.49
C GLY A 127 -6.31 0.90 7.48
N GLY A 128 -6.96 -0.21 7.83
CA GLY A 128 -8.04 -0.22 8.82
C GLY A 128 -7.61 0.23 10.20
N LEU A 129 -6.52 -0.31 10.71
CA LEU A 129 -5.97 0.06 12.02
C LEU A 129 -5.51 1.52 12.06
N ALA A 130 -4.80 1.97 11.02
CA ALA A 130 -4.31 3.34 10.94
C ALA A 130 -5.47 4.35 10.83
N LEU A 131 -6.53 4.04 10.08
CA LEU A 131 -7.71 4.90 9.97
C LEU A 131 -8.45 5.00 11.30
N ILE A 132 -8.75 3.88 11.95
CA ILE A 132 -9.44 3.84 13.24
C ILE A 132 -8.60 4.57 14.30
N TYR A 133 -7.32 4.24 14.40
CA TYR A 133 -6.41 4.87 15.35
C TYR A 133 -6.32 6.38 15.15
N SER A 134 -6.15 6.83 13.91
CA SER A 134 -6.11 8.27 13.59
C SER A 134 -7.42 8.97 13.97
N GLY A 135 -8.56 8.36 13.69
CA GLY A 135 -9.86 8.88 14.09
C GLY A 135 -9.98 9.04 15.60
N LEU A 136 -9.61 8.03 16.38
CA LEU A 136 -9.63 8.07 17.84
C LEU A 136 -8.71 9.17 18.40
N ARG A 137 -7.51 9.31 17.83
CA ARG A 137 -6.56 10.36 18.23
C ARG A 137 -7.05 11.77 17.91
N LEU A 138 -7.68 11.96 16.75
CA LEU A 138 -8.29 13.25 16.37
C LEU A 138 -9.49 13.60 17.26
N TYR A 139 -10.18 12.60 17.81
CA TYR A 139 -11.27 12.78 18.76
C TYR A 139 -10.79 13.01 20.20
N GLY A 140 -9.49 13.09 20.44
CA GLY A 140 -8.90 13.35 21.75
C GLY A 140 -8.69 12.12 22.64
N ILE A 141 -8.94 10.91 22.12
CA ILE A 141 -8.70 9.67 22.87
C ILE A 141 -7.21 9.34 22.79
N SER A 142 -6.56 9.30 23.97
CA SER A 142 -5.15 8.91 24.12
C SER A 142 -5.02 7.50 24.70
N PHE A 143 -4.10 6.71 24.14
CA PHE A 143 -3.72 5.38 24.61
C PHE A 143 -2.25 5.33 24.99
#